data_e946eb7f588ee60f51cc45f0858cfc66
#
_entry.id   e946eb7f588ee60f51cc45f0858cfc66
#
_cell.length_a   1.000
_cell.length_b   1.000
_cell.length_c   1.000
_cell.angle_alpha   90.00
_cell.angle_beta   90.00
_cell.angle_gamma   90.00
#
_symmetry.space_group_name_H-M   'P 1'
#
loop_
_entity.id
_entity.type
_entity.pdbx_description
1 polymer ?
#
loop_
_entity_poly.entity_id
_entity_poly.type
_entity_poly.pdbx_seq_one_letter_code
_entity_poly.pdbx_strand_id
1 'polypeptide(L)'
;MDVSVGTDAAFAPSAAKSRRELNNISEVRHFFRTNDVPIYFFGATPFNLLGLDRWVRNFSYITYYDAWDGAHPRVFTPSHKPYQEFESGEEINNWLLTNPEVRAYIDGSTPRGIRPKIAMVFFDAETENICRELGYDLILPPASLREHLDSKIVTTQLGNEAGAPSVPNVLTKVEDWAGLSAAAEKAGLGDELVVQTPYGDSGKTTFFISSEADWRKHSADIVGQEIKVMRRINNRPVAVEAVLTRCGTIVGPFMSELIGYKKLTPSQGGWCGNEMYPEVLTYENRRTATQLVRRLGDRLANEGYRGFFEVDVLVDT
;
A
#
# COMPACT_ATOMS: atom_id res chain seq x y z
N MET A 1 36.51 -13.43 -51.07
CA MET A 1 35.77 -14.24 -50.09
C MET A 1 34.78 -13.30 -49.44
N ASP A 2 33.57 -13.30 -49.99
CA ASP A 2 32.46 -12.48 -49.48
C ASP A 2 31.82 -13.19 -48.29
N VAL A 3 31.72 -12.48 -47.15
CA VAL A 3 30.96 -12.90 -45.98
C VAL A 3 29.67 -12.12 -46.01
N SER A 4 28.59 -12.78 -46.39
CA SER A 4 27.24 -12.23 -46.34
C SER A 4 26.77 -12.11 -44.88
N VAL A 5 26.49 -10.88 -44.48
CA VAL A 5 25.85 -10.54 -43.20
C VAL A 5 24.35 -10.88 -43.32
N GLY A 6 23.89 -11.79 -42.46
CA GLY A 6 22.47 -12.15 -42.36
C GLY A 6 21.65 -10.96 -41.85
N THR A 7 20.61 -10.66 -42.57
CA THR A 7 19.62 -9.63 -42.23
C THR A 7 18.79 -10.07 -41.01
N ASP A 8 18.84 -9.27 -39.95
CA ASP A 8 17.94 -9.33 -38.79
C ASP A 8 16.48 -9.24 -39.26
N ALA A 9 15.73 -10.30 -39.01
CA ALA A 9 14.27 -10.28 -39.16
C ALA A 9 13.69 -9.39 -38.06
N ALA A 10 13.36 -8.16 -38.41
CA ALA A 10 12.63 -7.24 -37.56
C ALA A 10 11.27 -7.87 -37.15
N PHE A 11 11.10 -8.13 -35.88
CA PHE A 11 9.80 -8.48 -35.31
C PHE A 11 8.84 -7.33 -35.59
N ALA A 12 7.89 -7.53 -36.49
CA ALA A 12 6.79 -6.60 -36.70
C ALA A 12 5.97 -6.50 -35.38
N PRO A 13 5.68 -5.31 -34.89
CA PRO A 13 4.85 -5.18 -33.70
C PRO A 13 3.45 -5.71 -34.00
N SER A 14 3.05 -6.75 -33.26
CA SER A 14 1.67 -7.25 -33.24
C SER A 14 0.73 -6.08 -33.09
N ALA A 15 -0.24 -5.91 -34.00
CA ALA A 15 -1.23 -4.87 -33.96
C ALA A 15 -1.83 -4.78 -32.54
N ALA A 16 -1.55 -3.70 -31.85
CA ALA A 16 -2.05 -3.45 -30.51
C ALA A 16 -3.59 -3.49 -30.57
N LYS A 17 -4.20 -4.55 -30.06
CA LYS A 17 -5.66 -4.57 -29.83
C LYS A 17 -5.98 -3.30 -29.07
N SER A 18 -6.87 -2.46 -29.60
CA SER A 18 -7.29 -1.23 -28.96
C SER A 18 -7.71 -1.56 -27.53
N ARG A 19 -7.02 -0.98 -26.55
CA ARG A 19 -7.33 -1.20 -25.14
C ARG A 19 -8.72 -0.65 -24.90
N ARG A 20 -9.64 -1.55 -24.54
CA ARG A 20 -11.01 -1.16 -24.19
C ARG A 20 -10.96 -0.33 -22.91
N GLU A 21 -11.48 0.88 -22.98
CA GLU A 21 -11.69 1.71 -21.78
C GLU A 21 -12.95 1.25 -21.06
N LEU A 22 -12.88 1.17 -19.73
CA LEU A 22 -14.00 0.85 -18.85
C LEU A 22 -14.43 2.14 -18.17
N ASN A 23 -15.62 2.64 -18.53
CA ASN A 23 -16.07 3.98 -18.16
C ASN A 23 -17.05 4.00 -16.98
N ASN A 24 -17.54 2.85 -16.56
CA ASN A 24 -18.50 2.75 -15.45
C ASN A 24 -18.39 1.38 -14.75
N ILE A 25 -18.99 1.30 -13.56
CA ILE A 25 -18.92 0.10 -12.71
C ILE A 25 -19.56 -1.14 -13.37
N SER A 26 -20.58 -0.97 -14.22
CA SER A 26 -21.20 -2.10 -14.91
C SER A 26 -20.26 -2.70 -15.96
N GLU A 27 -19.51 -1.89 -16.68
CA GLU A 27 -18.48 -2.36 -17.61
C GLU A 27 -17.32 -3.03 -16.88
N VAL A 28 -16.87 -2.50 -15.75
CA VAL A 28 -15.85 -3.11 -14.89
C VAL A 28 -16.32 -4.47 -14.40
N ARG A 29 -17.55 -4.58 -13.87
CA ARG A 29 -18.13 -5.85 -13.45
C ARG A 29 -18.23 -6.85 -14.58
N HIS A 30 -18.72 -6.41 -15.74
CA HIS A 30 -18.84 -7.28 -16.92
C HIS A 30 -17.46 -7.79 -17.35
N PHE A 31 -16.46 -6.90 -17.43
CA PHE A 31 -15.10 -7.27 -17.76
C PHE A 31 -14.54 -8.36 -16.85
N PHE A 32 -14.59 -8.16 -15.53
CA PHE A 32 -14.05 -9.13 -14.58
C PHE A 32 -14.85 -10.44 -14.52
N ARG A 33 -16.14 -10.44 -14.84
CA ARG A 33 -16.96 -11.65 -14.92
C ARG A 33 -16.75 -12.46 -16.21
N THR A 34 -16.27 -11.83 -17.26
CA THR A 34 -16.09 -12.45 -18.59
C THR A 34 -14.63 -12.64 -18.98
N ASN A 35 -13.70 -12.02 -18.23
CA ASN A 35 -12.28 -12.15 -18.48
C ASN A 35 -11.76 -13.52 -18.06
N ASP A 36 -11.03 -14.19 -18.95
CA ASP A 36 -10.45 -15.51 -18.71
C ASP A 36 -9.03 -15.47 -18.13
N VAL A 37 -8.45 -14.29 -17.96
CA VAL A 37 -7.11 -14.13 -17.37
C VAL A 37 -7.18 -14.44 -15.86
N PRO A 38 -6.41 -15.42 -15.37
CA PRO A 38 -6.39 -15.73 -13.95
C PRO A 38 -5.66 -14.65 -13.15
N ILE A 39 -6.23 -14.34 -12.00
CA ILE A 39 -5.64 -13.42 -11.01
C ILE A 39 -5.43 -14.20 -9.71
N TYR A 40 -4.19 -14.27 -9.28
CA TYR A 40 -3.78 -14.90 -8.03
C TYR A 40 -3.38 -13.81 -7.04
N PHE A 41 -4.08 -13.75 -5.92
CA PHE A 41 -3.77 -12.81 -4.85
C PHE A 41 -3.05 -13.56 -3.72
N PHE A 42 -1.91 -13.05 -3.30
CA PHE A 42 -1.07 -13.65 -2.26
C PHE A 42 -1.20 -12.90 -0.93
N GLY A 43 -1.19 -13.65 0.16
CA GLY A 43 -1.16 -13.09 1.50
C GLY A 43 -1.01 -14.15 2.58
N ALA A 44 -0.67 -13.72 3.79
CA ALA A 44 -0.50 -14.63 4.91
C ALA A 44 -1.82 -15.36 5.26
N THR A 45 -2.94 -14.65 5.20
CA THR A 45 -4.28 -15.14 5.56
C THR A 45 -5.32 -14.74 4.52
N PRO A 46 -6.44 -15.47 4.36
CA PRO A 46 -7.46 -15.19 3.35
C PRO A 46 -8.50 -14.14 3.77
N PHE A 47 -8.25 -13.35 4.81
CA PHE A 47 -9.24 -12.39 5.33
C PHE A 47 -9.62 -11.27 4.34
N ASN A 48 -8.81 -11.03 3.33
CA ASN A 48 -8.99 -9.96 2.35
C ASN A 48 -9.70 -10.41 1.06
N LEU A 49 -10.49 -11.48 1.07
CA LEU A 49 -11.28 -11.84 -0.12
C LEU A 49 -12.18 -10.68 -0.57
N LEU A 50 -12.75 -9.93 0.37
CA LEU A 50 -13.57 -8.72 0.12
C LEU A 50 -14.61 -8.88 -0.99
N GLY A 51 -15.05 -10.13 -1.23
CA GLY A 51 -15.97 -10.47 -2.32
C GLY A 51 -15.33 -10.52 -3.70
N LEU A 52 -14.00 -10.41 -3.84
CA LEU A 52 -13.30 -10.50 -5.14
C LEU A 52 -13.53 -11.86 -5.82
N ASP A 53 -13.66 -12.93 -5.04
CA ASP A 53 -14.06 -14.26 -5.48
C ASP A 53 -15.39 -14.29 -6.25
N ARG A 54 -16.30 -13.34 -5.95
CA ARG A 54 -17.60 -13.19 -6.61
C ARG A 54 -17.56 -12.21 -7.78
N TRP A 55 -16.61 -11.28 -7.78
CA TRP A 55 -16.51 -10.24 -8.81
C TRP A 55 -15.60 -10.64 -9.96
N VAL A 56 -14.53 -11.37 -9.66
CA VAL A 56 -13.51 -11.78 -10.62
C VAL A 56 -13.63 -13.26 -10.91
N ARG A 57 -13.95 -13.62 -12.14
CA ARG A 57 -14.26 -15.00 -12.56
C ARG A 57 -13.15 -15.99 -12.22
N ASN A 58 -11.91 -15.66 -12.55
CA ASN A 58 -10.74 -16.52 -12.38
C ASN A 58 -9.83 -15.99 -11.27
N PHE A 59 -10.41 -15.63 -10.14
CA PHE A 59 -9.70 -15.21 -8.95
C PHE A 59 -9.37 -16.40 -8.06
N SER A 60 -8.15 -16.46 -7.56
CA SER A 60 -7.73 -17.38 -6.50
C SER A 60 -6.92 -16.61 -5.46
N TYR A 61 -7.13 -16.96 -4.21
CA TYR A 61 -6.33 -16.47 -3.09
C TYR A 61 -5.34 -17.57 -2.68
N ILE A 62 -4.06 -17.23 -2.61
CA ILE A 62 -2.98 -18.13 -2.18
C ILE A 62 -2.50 -17.67 -0.83
N THR A 63 -2.59 -18.53 0.19
CA THR A 63 -2.33 -18.17 1.57
C THR A 63 -1.39 -19.13 2.26
N TYR A 64 -0.66 -18.60 3.26
CA TYR A 64 0.16 -19.42 4.14
C TYR A 64 -0.67 -20.07 5.25
N TYR A 65 -1.57 -19.33 5.90
CA TYR A 65 -2.49 -19.85 6.90
C TYR A 65 -3.80 -20.31 6.27
N ASP A 66 -4.40 -21.33 6.85
CA ASP A 66 -5.66 -21.88 6.36
C ASP A 66 -6.81 -20.87 6.51
N ALA A 67 -7.83 -21.02 5.64
CA ALA A 67 -9.09 -20.34 5.82
C ALA A 67 -9.79 -20.81 7.10
N TRP A 68 -10.59 -19.95 7.71
CA TRP A 68 -11.28 -20.21 8.98
C TRP A 68 -12.16 -21.46 8.97
N ASP A 69 -12.78 -21.74 7.83
CA ASP A 69 -13.65 -22.89 7.59
C ASP A 69 -12.89 -24.06 6.91
N GLY A 70 -11.60 -23.89 6.67
CA GLY A 70 -10.72 -24.92 6.11
C GLY A 70 -10.97 -25.28 4.65
N ALA A 71 -11.97 -24.71 3.97
CA ALA A 71 -12.37 -25.16 2.64
C ALA A 71 -13.09 -24.10 1.80
N HIS A 72 -12.45 -23.00 1.48
CA HIS A 72 -13.03 -22.07 0.51
C HIS A 72 -12.57 -22.43 -0.93
N PRO A 73 -13.47 -22.55 -1.93
CA PRO A 73 -13.12 -23.02 -3.28
C PRO A 73 -12.19 -22.08 -4.07
N ARG A 74 -11.96 -20.86 -3.57
CA ARG A 74 -11.07 -19.86 -4.16
C ARG A 74 -9.82 -19.59 -3.33
N VAL A 75 -9.62 -20.36 -2.26
CA VAL A 75 -8.42 -20.25 -1.40
C VAL A 75 -7.59 -21.50 -1.59
N PHE A 76 -6.33 -21.33 -1.94
CA PHE A 76 -5.34 -22.38 -1.99
C PHE A 76 -4.32 -22.17 -0.90
N THR A 77 -4.06 -23.24 -0.14
CA THR A 77 -3.03 -23.26 0.90
C THR A 77 -2.17 -24.50 0.67
N PRO A 78 -0.83 -24.38 0.60
CA PRO A 78 0.04 -25.54 0.40
C PRO A 78 -0.06 -26.49 1.60
N SER A 79 -0.05 -27.80 1.33
CA SER A 79 -0.18 -28.86 2.35
C SER A 79 1.08 -29.00 3.19
N HIS A 80 2.24 -28.84 2.54
CA HIS A 80 3.54 -28.97 3.18
C HIS A 80 4.10 -27.58 3.51
N LYS A 81 3.95 -27.22 4.78
CA LYS A 81 4.45 -25.97 5.35
C LYS A 81 5.36 -26.35 6.54
N PRO A 82 6.68 -26.34 6.36
CA PRO A 82 7.58 -26.46 7.51
C PRO A 82 7.33 -25.28 8.45
N TYR A 83 7.42 -25.53 9.75
CA TYR A 83 7.40 -24.43 10.70
C TYR A 83 8.54 -23.47 10.37
N GLN A 84 8.20 -22.24 10.08
CA GLN A 84 9.14 -21.18 9.76
C GLN A 84 8.66 -19.90 10.41
N GLU A 85 9.55 -19.17 11.01
CA GLU A 85 9.33 -17.82 11.48
C GLU A 85 9.66 -16.87 10.34
N PHE A 86 8.74 -15.93 10.06
CA PHE A 86 8.90 -14.90 9.05
C PHE A 86 8.98 -13.55 9.72
N GLU A 87 9.86 -12.71 9.24
CA GLU A 87 10.02 -11.34 9.75
C GLU A 87 9.03 -10.36 9.12
N SER A 88 8.53 -10.68 7.90
CA SER A 88 7.64 -9.78 7.15
C SER A 88 6.59 -10.50 6.30
N GLY A 89 5.61 -9.73 5.82
CA GLY A 89 4.60 -10.21 4.87
C GLY A 89 5.21 -10.50 3.48
N GLU A 90 6.25 -9.77 3.10
CA GLU A 90 7.02 -9.98 1.88
C GLU A 90 7.68 -11.35 1.86
N GLU A 91 8.32 -11.74 2.97
CA GLU A 91 8.94 -13.07 3.09
C GLU A 91 7.92 -14.20 2.96
N ILE A 92 6.75 -14.06 3.57
CA ILE A 92 5.66 -15.03 3.41
C ILE A 92 5.25 -15.15 1.95
N ASN A 93 5.07 -14.03 1.26
CA ASN A 93 4.65 -14.01 -0.14
C ASN A 93 5.74 -14.58 -1.07
N ASN A 94 7.00 -14.26 -0.84
CA ASN A 94 8.13 -14.79 -1.59
C ASN A 94 8.28 -16.31 -1.39
N TRP A 95 8.09 -16.79 -0.14
CA TRP A 95 8.05 -18.22 0.15
C TRP A 95 6.90 -18.92 -0.58
N LEU A 96 5.69 -18.35 -0.58
CA LEU A 96 4.54 -18.90 -1.30
C LEU A 96 4.78 -18.95 -2.81
N LEU A 97 5.35 -17.91 -3.42
CA LEU A 97 5.68 -17.87 -4.85
C LEU A 97 6.67 -18.95 -5.28
N THR A 98 7.61 -19.30 -4.41
CA THR A 98 8.62 -20.32 -4.68
C THR A 98 8.18 -21.74 -4.31
N ASN A 99 7.08 -21.88 -3.57
CA ASN A 99 6.58 -23.18 -3.12
C ASN A 99 6.12 -24.06 -4.30
N PRO A 100 6.61 -25.33 -4.41
CA PRO A 100 6.27 -26.20 -5.53
C PRO A 100 4.78 -26.50 -5.69
N GLU A 101 4.02 -26.66 -4.58
CA GLU A 101 2.57 -26.92 -4.63
C GLU A 101 1.81 -25.72 -5.16
N VAL A 102 2.21 -24.50 -4.75
CA VAL A 102 1.64 -23.24 -5.24
C VAL A 102 1.90 -23.09 -6.74
N ARG A 103 3.14 -23.34 -7.18
CA ARG A 103 3.49 -23.26 -8.61
C ARG A 103 2.70 -24.27 -9.43
N ALA A 104 2.61 -25.53 -8.96
CA ALA A 104 1.81 -26.54 -9.63
C ALA A 104 0.33 -26.17 -9.73
N TYR A 105 -0.23 -25.55 -8.68
CA TYR A 105 -1.59 -25.04 -8.68
C TYR A 105 -1.79 -23.91 -9.72
N ILE A 106 -0.88 -22.92 -9.77
CA ILE A 106 -0.94 -21.82 -10.73
C ILE A 106 -0.83 -22.36 -12.15
N ASP A 107 0.16 -23.22 -12.44
CA ASP A 107 0.39 -23.80 -13.76
C ASP A 107 -0.79 -24.65 -14.23
N GLY A 108 -1.38 -25.43 -13.31
CA GLY A 108 -2.55 -26.25 -13.60
C GLY A 108 -3.85 -25.47 -13.80
N SER A 109 -3.95 -24.28 -13.19
CA SER A 109 -5.15 -23.42 -13.23
C SER A 109 -5.07 -22.34 -14.32
N THR A 110 -3.89 -22.11 -14.89
CA THR A 110 -3.67 -21.08 -15.91
C THR A 110 -3.83 -21.66 -17.30
N PRO A 111 -4.72 -21.09 -18.15
CA PRO A 111 -4.86 -21.55 -19.54
C PRO A 111 -3.54 -21.41 -20.32
N ARG A 112 -3.28 -22.34 -21.24
CA ARG A 112 -2.07 -22.32 -22.08
C ARG A 112 -1.94 -21.00 -22.85
N GLY A 113 -0.75 -20.40 -22.82
CA GLY A 113 -0.44 -19.15 -23.52
C GLY A 113 -0.94 -17.88 -22.79
N ILE A 114 -1.55 -18.03 -21.63
CA ILE A 114 -1.91 -16.90 -20.76
C ILE A 114 -0.84 -16.79 -19.66
N ARG A 115 -0.39 -15.57 -19.38
CA ARG A 115 0.47 -15.31 -18.24
C ARG A 115 -0.39 -15.03 -17.00
N PRO A 116 -0.16 -15.73 -15.89
CA PRO A 116 -0.90 -15.48 -14.66
C PRO A 116 -0.63 -14.06 -14.13
N LYS A 117 -1.65 -13.42 -13.61
CA LYS A 117 -1.56 -12.10 -12.97
C LYS A 117 -1.42 -12.30 -11.47
N ILE A 118 -0.37 -11.74 -10.91
CA ILE A 118 -0.05 -11.82 -9.49
C ILE A 118 -0.33 -10.47 -8.83
N ALA A 119 -1.05 -10.48 -7.72
CA ALA A 119 -1.32 -9.32 -6.89
C ALA A 119 -1.09 -9.66 -5.41
N MET A 120 -0.69 -8.68 -4.63
CA MET A 120 -0.50 -8.79 -3.18
C MET A 120 -0.38 -7.40 -2.56
N VAL A 121 -0.45 -7.30 -1.24
CA VAL A 121 -0.23 -6.04 -0.52
C VAL A 121 1.26 -5.85 -0.22
N PHE A 122 1.91 -6.89 0.28
CA PHE A 122 3.32 -6.86 0.68
C PHE A 122 4.19 -7.49 -0.41
N PHE A 123 5.09 -6.71 -0.99
CA PHE A 123 6.00 -7.14 -2.06
C PHE A 123 7.26 -6.27 -2.08
N ASP A 124 8.34 -6.82 -2.58
CA ASP A 124 9.66 -6.21 -2.64
C ASP A 124 10.36 -6.51 -3.97
N ALA A 125 11.63 -6.13 -4.09
CA ALA A 125 12.44 -6.39 -5.29
C ALA A 125 12.66 -7.90 -5.53
N GLU A 126 12.68 -8.71 -4.47
CA GLU A 126 12.79 -10.18 -4.60
C GLU A 126 11.50 -10.75 -5.20
N THR A 127 10.33 -10.28 -4.76
CA THR A 127 9.03 -10.62 -5.36
C THR A 127 9.02 -10.36 -6.87
N GLU A 128 9.53 -9.20 -7.31
CA GLU A 128 9.64 -8.86 -8.73
C GLU A 128 10.55 -9.82 -9.49
N ASN A 129 11.69 -10.17 -8.90
CA ASN A 129 12.64 -11.11 -9.49
C ASN A 129 12.03 -12.50 -9.64
N ILE A 130 11.41 -13.03 -8.59
CA ILE A 130 10.73 -14.33 -8.61
C ILE A 130 9.63 -14.35 -9.68
N CYS A 131 8.77 -13.34 -9.73
CA CYS A 131 7.71 -13.27 -10.74
C CYS A 131 8.29 -13.22 -12.18
N ARG A 132 9.39 -12.49 -12.39
CA ARG A 132 10.07 -12.42 -13.68
C ARG A 132 10.64 -13.77 -14.10
N GLU A 133 11.31 -14.47 -13.21
CA GLU A 133 11.89 -15.80 -13.45
C GLU A 133 10.83 -16.85 -13.76
N LEU A 134 9.69 -16.79 -13.06
CA LEU A 134 8.55 -17.67 -13.28
C LEU A 134 7.71 -17.30 -14.51
N GLY A 135 7.96 -16.15 -15.13
CA GLY A 135 7.16 -15.66 -16.26
C GLY A 135 5.78 -15.18 -15.86
N TYR A 136 5.59 -14.79 -14.61
CA TYR A 136 4.34 -14.23 -14.07
C TYR A 136 4.30 -12.71 -14.26
N ASP A 137 3.10 -12.16 -14.44
CA ASP A 137 2.90 -10.72 -14.52
C ASP A 137 2.50 -10.19 -13.12
N LEU A 138 3.41 -9.54 -12.42
CA LEU A 138 3.11 -8.78 -11.21
C LEU A 138 2.34 -7.51 -11.60
N ILE A 139 1.05 -7.42 -11.19
CA ILE A 139 0.16 -6.30 -11.54
C ILE A 139 0.17 -5.20 -10.49
N LEU A 140 1.36 -4.83 -10.05
CA LEU A 140 1.65 -3.82 -9.04
C LEU A 140 2.63 -2.78 -9.60
N PRO A 141 2.76 -1.60 -8.97
CA PRO A 141 3.84 -0.68 -9.27
C PRO A 141 5.22 -1.32 -9.04
N PRO A 142 6.30 -0.79 -9.63
CA PRO A 142 7.64 -1.24 -9.28
C PRO A 142 7.93 -1.18 -7.78
N ALA A 143 8.60 -2.18 -7.22
CA ALA A 143 8.93 -2.25 -5.80
C ALA A 143 9.73 -1.02 -5.33
N SER A 144 10.66 -0.54 -6.15
CA SER A 144 11.42 0.69 -5.87
C SER A 144 10.54 1.95 -5.79
N LEU A 145 9.47 2.02 -6.60
CA LEU A 145 8.51 3.13 -6.53
C LEU A 145 7.63 3.00 -5.29
N ARG A 146 7.18 1.78 -4.94
CA ARG A 146 6.47 1.54 -3.69
C ARG A 146 7.32 1.98 -2.50
N GLU A 147 8.55 1.51 -2.39
CA GLU A 147 9.48 1.86 -1.30
C GLU A 147 9.69 3.38 -1.20
N HIS A 148 9.90 4.06 -2.32
CA HIS A 148 10.03 5.51 -2.36
C HIS A 148 8.78 6.22 -1.82
N LEU A 149 7.59 5.81 -2.26
CA LEU A 149 6.32 6.42 -1.86
C LEU A 149 5.82 5.98 -0.48
N ASP A 150 6.36 4.92 0.10
CA ASP A 150 6.05 4.48 1.47
C ASP A 150 6.71 5.38 2.54
N SER A 151 7.70 6.18 2.13
CA SER A 151 8.35 7.15 3.00
C SER A 151 7.42 8.30 3.38
N LYS A 152 7.16 8.45 4.70
CA LYS A 152 6.38 9.57 5.25
C LYS A 152 7.00 10.93 4.97
N ILE A 153 8.32 10.98 4.75
CA ILE A 153 9.04 12.19 4.37
C ILE A 153 8.67 12.57 2.94
N VAL A 154 8.83 11.61 2.01
CA VAL A 154 8.51 11.80 0.59
C VAL A 154 7.04 12.15 0.39
N THR A 155 6.12 11.39 0.98
CA THR A 155 4.69 11.65 0.83
C THR A 155 4.26 12.98 1.45
N THR A 156 4.93 13.46 2.51
CA THR A 156 4.71 14.80 3.05
C THR A 156 5.16 15.88 2.05
N GLN A 157 6.32 15.72 1.42
CA GLN A 157 6.80 16.64 0.38
C GLN A 157 5.86 16.69 -0.82
N LEU A 158 5.49 15.51 -1.35
CA LEU A 158 4.57 15.40 -2.48
C LEU A 158 3.18 15.98 -2.17
N GLY A 159 2.68 15.77 -0.95
CA GLY A 159 1.42 16.35 -0.49
C GLY A 159 1.47 17.87 -0.43
N ASN A 160 2.54 18.45 0.09
CA ASN A 160 2.75 19.90 0.12
C ASN A 160 2.80 20.48 -1.29
N GLU A 161 3.55 19.87 -2.22
CA GLU A 161 3.62 20.26 -3.64
C GLU A 161 2.25 20.19 -4.34
N ALA A 162 1.45 19.20 -4.00
CA ALA A 162 0.10 19.01 -4.52
C ALA A 162 -0.95 19.99 -3.94
N GLY A 163 -0.59 20.79 -2.95
CA GLY A 163 -1.55 21.57 -2.17
C GLY A 163 -2.51 20.69 -1.35
N ALA A 164 -2.03 19.55 -0.91
CA ALA A 164 -2.66 18.64 0.06
C ALA A 164 -1.77 18.56 1.31
N PRO A 165 -1.67 19.65 2.09
CA PRO A 165 -0.70 19.77 3.18
C PRO A 165 -1.04 18.82 4.31
N SER A 166 0.00 18.30 4.93
CA SER A 166 -0.09 17.58 6.19
C SER A 166 -0.32 18.55 7.36
N VAL A 167 -0.54 18.01 8.55
CA VAL A 167 -0.50 18.76 9.82
C VAL A 167 0.73 19.67 9.84
N PRO A 168 0.70 20.88 10.43
CA PRO A 168 1.87 21.75 10.52
C PRO A 168 3.10 20.98 10.99
N ASN A 169 4.15 21.00 10.18
CA ASN A 169 5.30 20.13 10.39
C ASN A 169 6.60 20.75 9.87
N VAL A 170 7.70 20.15 10.28
CA VAL A 170 9.03 20.36 9.70
C VAL A 170 9.70 19.00 9.45
N LEU A 171 10.38 18.88 8.32
CA LEU A 171 11.21 17.73 7.98
C LEU A 171 12.65 18.10 8.36
N THR A 172 13.31 17.30 9.19
CA THR A 172 14.61 17.63 9.77
C THR A 172 15.36 16.40 10.24
N LYS A 173 16.66 16.57 10.53
CA LYS A 173 17.47 15.62 11.30
C LYS A 173 17.86 16.27 12.61
N VAL A 174 17.81 15.50 13.68
CA VAL A 174 18.17 15.96 15.03
C VAL A 174 19.01 14.91 15.73
N GLU A 175 19.95 15.38 16.55
CA GLU A 175 20.86 14.51 17.30
C GLU A 175 20.47 14.44 18.79
N ASP A 176 19.75 15.46 19.27
CA ASP A 176 19.40 15.57 20.67
C ASP A 176 18.08 16.33 20.90
N TRP A 177 17.66 16.39 22.15
CA TRP A 177 16.46 17.12 22.58
C TRP A 177 16.53 18.62 22.25
N ALA A 178 17.67 19.24 22.41
CA ALA A 178 17.84 20.67 22.12
C ALA A 178 17.62 20.96 20.64
N GLY A 179 18.17 20.11 19.76
CA GLY A 179 17.96 20.19 18.32
C GLY A 179 16.49 19.99 17.92
N LEU A 180 15.78 19.02 18.52
CA LEU A 180 14.35 18.82 18.30
C LEU A 180 13.53 20.04 18.72
N SER A 181 13.78 20.57 19.93
CA SER A 181 13.08 21.73 20.46
C SER A 181 13.30 22.98 19.62
N ALA A 182 14.54 23.23 19.21
CA ALA A 182 14.88 24.36 18.34
C ALA A 182 14.22 24.27 16.96
N ALA A 183 14.15 23.07 16.37
CA ALA A 183 13.48 22.85 15.10
C ALA A 183 11.95 23.08 15.23
N ALA A 184 11.34 22.60 16.30
CA ALA A 184 9.92 22.79 16.58
C ALA A 184 9.57 24.25 16.83
N GLU A 185 10.37 24.97 17.64
CA GLU A 185 10.20 26.40 17.92
C GLU A 185 10.31 27.23 16.63
N LYS A 186 11.35 27.01 15.84
CA LYS A 186 11.54 27.69 14.55
C LYS A 186 10.38 27.49 13.59
N ALA A 187 9.77 26.31 13.60
CA ALA A 187 8.62 25.97 12.77
C ALA A 187 7.26 26.36 13.41
N GLY A 188 7.25 26.90 14.65
CA GLY A 188 6.04 27.31 15.35
C GLY A 188 5.11 26.17 15.74
N LEU A 189 5.67 24.97 16.04
CA LEU A 189 4.88 23.77 16.31
C LEU A 189 4.38 23.66 17.76
N GLY A 190 4.95 24.45 18.70
CA GLY A 190 4.65 24.37 20.13
C GLY A 190 5.40 23.23 20.82
N ASP A 191 4.99 22.90 22.05
CA ASP A 191 5.72 21.99 22.93
C ASP A 191 5.19 20.54 22.87
N GLU A 192 3.97 20.35 22.41
CA GLU A 192 3.39 19.01 22.20
C GLU A 192 3.65 18.55 20.76
N LEU A 193 4.55 17.60 20.61
CA LEU A 193 5.02 17.14 19.31
C LEU A 193 4.61 15.72 19.00
N VAL A 194 4.44 15.44 17.72
CA VAL A 194 4.38 14.09 17.16
C VAL A 194 5.54 13.94 16.19
N VAL A 195 6.39 12.96 16.42
CA VAL A 195 7.55 12.67 15.58
C VAL A 195 7.29 11.35 14.84
N GLN A 196 7.53 11.35 13.54
CA GLN A 196 7.47 10.15 12.71
C GLN A 196 8.78 9.92 11.99
N THR A 197 9.22 8.65 11.97
CA THR A 197 10.34 8.21 11.12
C THR A 197 9.84 7.90 9.70
N PRO A 198 10.73 7.80 8.70
CA PRO A 198 10.33 7.67 7.29
C PRO A 198 9.42 6.46 7.04
N TYR A 199 9.73 5.32 7.61
CA TYR A 199 9.04 4.06 7.38
C TYR A 199 8.42 3.51 8.66
N GLY A 200 7.38 2.71 8.52
CA GLY A 200 6.68 2.01 9.58
C GLY A 200 5.17 2.19 9.51
N ASP A 201 4.46 1.18 9.94
CA ASP A 201 3.01 1.04 9.89
C ASP A 201 2.37 1.00 11.28
N SER A 202 1.05 1.06 11.32
CA SER A 202 0.23 0.82 12.52
C SER A 202 0.64 1.63 13.76
N GLY A 203 1.23 2.81 13.56
CA GLY A 203 1.67 3.71 14.63
C GLY A 203 2.96 3.31 15.35
N LYS A 204 3.65 2.25 14.93
CA LYS A 204 4.89 1.76 15.59
C LYS A 204 6.03 2.77 15.55
N THR A 205 6.06 3.64 14.55
CA THR A 205 7.09 4.65 14.35
C THR A 205 6.55 6.08 14.51
N THR A 206 5.50 6.23 15.31
CA THR A 206 4.89 7.49 15.67
C THR A 206 5.09 7.74 17.17
N PHE A 207 5.84 8.76 17.52
CA PHE A 207 6.26 9.07 18.88
C PHE A 207 5.63 10.38 19.35
N PHE A 208 5.03 10.36 20.53
CA PHE A 208 4.46 11.53 21.19
C PHE A 208 5.50 12.09 22.17
N ILE A 209 5.96 13.31 21.94
CA ILE A 209 7.08 13.92 22.66
C ILE A 209 6.67 15.31 23.15
N SER A 210 6.57 15.46 24.47
CA SER A 210 6.25 16.72 25.15
C SER A 210 7.33 17.14 26.17
N SER A 211 8.34 16.28 26.37
CA SER A 211 9.38 16.50 27.34
C SER A 211 10.69 15.81 26.94
N GLU A 212 11.80 16.26 27.56
CA GLU A 212 13.09 15.57 27.41
C GLU A 212 13.03 14.11 27.90
N ALA A 213 12.17 13.82 28.88
CA ALA A 213 11.97 12.45 29.34
C ALA A 213 11.31 11.56 28.28
N ASP A 214 10.38 12.10 27.47
CA ASP A 214 9.79 11.37 26.37
C ASP A 214 10.80 11.19 25.23
N TRP A 215 11.59 12.22 24.94
CA TRP A 215 12.70 12.12 23.97
C TRP A 215 13.67 10.98 24.30
N ARG A 216 14.12 10.90 25.57
CA ARG A 216 15.06 9.85 26.01
C ARG A 216 14.52 8.43 25.80
N LYS A 217 13.21 8.24 25.84
CA LYS A 217 12.58 6.91 25.60
C LYS A 217 12.67 6.49 24.13
N HIS A 218 12.67 7.46 23.21
CA HIS A 218 12.48 7.22 21.78
C HIS A 218 13.67 7.67 20.92
N SER A 219 14.66 8.33 21.52
CA SER A 219 15.81 8.90 20.80
C SER A 219 16.59 7.88 19.97
N ALA A 220 16.70 6.64 20.46
CA ALA A 220 17.40 5.59 19.74
C ALA A 220 16.74 5.24 18.39
N ASP A 221 15.41 5.39 18.28
CA ASP A 221 14.65 5.13 17.07
C ASP A 221 14.60 6.35 16.13
N ILE A 222 14.95 7.55 16.63
CA ILE A 222 14.77 8.83 15.94
C ILE A 222 16.10 9.35 15.37
N VAL A 223 17.17 9.27 16.15
CA VAL A 223 18.48 9.87 15.80
C VAL A 223 19.09 9.22 14.57
N GLY A 224 19.79 10.02 13.75
CA GLY A 224 20.53 9.54 12.58
C GLY A 224 19.75 9.49 11.28
N GLN A 225 18.44 9.73 11.30
CA GLN A 225 17.61 9.76 10.10
C GLN A 225 16.83 11.06 9.95
N GLU A 226 16.30 11.33 8.76
CA GLU A 226 15.37 12.43 8.54
C GLU A 226 14.01 12.04 9.14
N ILE A 227 13.41 12.96 9.87
CA ILE A 227 12.15 12.77 10.58
C ILE A 227 11.13 13.84 10.21
N LYS A 228 9.86 13.51 10.38
CA LYS A 228 8.77 14.46 10.32
C LYS A 228 8.36 14.84 11.75
N VAL A 229 8.56 16.11 12.11
CA VAL A 229 8.15 16.67 13.40
C VAL A 229 6.89 17.48 13.19
N MET A 230 5.81 17.13 13.88
CA MET A 230 4.49 17.76 13.74
C MET A 230 4.03 18.34 15.06
N ARG A 231 3.20 19.40 14.98
CA ARG A 231 2.36 19.81 16.09
C ARG A 231 1.36 18.70 16.41
N ARG A 232 1.22 18.37 17.68
CA ARG A 232 0.09 17.54 18.12
C ARG A 232 -1.21 18.34 18.03
N ILE A 233 -2.18 17.80 17.34
CA ILE A 233 -3.53 18.38 17.22
C ILE A 233 -4.56 17.46 17.85
N ASN A 234 -5.62 18.03 18.41
CA ASN A 234 -6.82 17.26 18.72
C ASN A 234 -7.52 16.94 17.41
N ASN A 235 -7.72 15.68 17.16
CA ASN A 235 -8.28 15.29 15.88
C ASN A 235 -9.15 14.04 16.00
N ARG A 236 -10.01 13.89 15.01
CA ARG A 236 -10.66 12.63 14.71
C ARG A 236 -9.96 12.01 13.49
N PRO A 237 -9.32 10.84 13.67
CA PRO A 237 -8.62 10.18 12.58
C PRO A 237 -9.62 9.50 11.66
N VAL A 238 -9.39 9.65 10.36
CA VAL A 238 -10.22 9.12 9.28
C VAL A 238 -9.30 8.59 8.19
N ALA A 239 -9.55 7.38 7.70
CA ALA A 239 -8.87 6.83 6.55
C ALA A 239 -9.74 6.87 5.30
N VAL A 240 -9.11 6.94 4.14
CA VAL A 240 -9.77 6.79 2.84
C VAL A 240 -8.91 6.03 1.86
N GLU A 241 -9.50 5.00 1.30
CA GLU A 241 -8.92 4.25 0.21
C GLU A 241 -9.16 4.94 -1.12
N ALA A 242 -8.16 4.97 -1.97
CA ALA A 242 -8.26 5.55 -3.28
C ALA A 242 -7.55 4.70 -4.34
N VAL A 243 -7.95 4.86 -5.59
CA VAL A 243 -7.32 4.18 -6.73
C VAL A 243 -6.95 5.21 -7.78
N LEU A 244 -5.66 5.28 -8.11
CA LEU A 244 -5.18 6.09 -9.21
C LEU A 244 -5.23 5.29 -10.51
N THR A 245 -6.11 5.71 -11.39
CA THR A 245 -6.32 5.14 -12.72
C THR A 245 -5.70 6.03 -13.81
N ARG A 246 -5.77 5.60 -15.06
CA ARG A 246 -5.38 6.44 -16.20
C ARG A 246 -6.32 7.64 -16.43
N CYS A 247 -7.54 7.55 -15.90
CA CYS A 247 -8.58 8.59 -16.04
C CYS A 247 -8.66 9.51 -14.81
N GLY A 248 -7.72 9.37 -13.87
CA GLY A 248 -7.68 10.14 -12.63
C GLY A 248 -7.91 9.28 -11.37
N THR A 249 -8.03 9.96 -10.25
CA THR A 249 -8.15 9.35 -8.92
C THR A 249 -9.62 9.09 -8.58
N ILE A 250 -9.94 7.84 -8.27
CA ILE A 250 -11.22 7.41 -7.70
C ILE A 250 -11.03 7.39 -6.18
N VAL A 251 -11.87 8.13 -5.45
CA VAL A 251 -11.86 8.20 -3.99
C VAL A 251 -12.97 7.34 -3.44
N GLY A 252 -12.64 6.45 -2.52
CA GLY A 252 -13.57 5.54 -1.85
C GLY A 252 -14.37 6.19 -0.72
N PRO A 253 -15.14 5.42 0.03
CA PRO A 253 -15.78 5.89 1.24
C PRO A 253 -14.75 6.21 2.33
N PHE A 254 -15.04 7.21 3.15
CA PHE A 254 -14.25 7.53 4.33
C PHE A 254 -14.63 6.61 5.49
N MET A 255 -13.63 6.22 6.26
CA MET A 255 -13.75 5.34 7.41
C MET A 255 -13.17 6.04 8.64
N SER A 256 -13.81 5.91 9.79
CA SER A 256 -13.20 6.32 11.05
C SER A 256 -12.13 5.30 11.44
N GLU A 257 -10.98 5.77 11.91
CA GLU A 257 -9.95 4.90 12.44
C GLU A 257 -10.11 4.75 13.97
N LEU A 258 -9.95 3.54 14.43
CA LEU A 258 -9.93 3.20 15.85
C LEU A 258 -8.47 3.11 16.29
N ILE A 259 -7.98 4.15 16.95
CA ILE A 259 -6.57 4.29 17.36
C ILE A 259 -6.44 4.36 18.87
N GLY A 260 -5.46 3.65 19.44
CA GLY A 260 -5.07 3.75 20.83
C GLY A 260 -6.08 3.20 21.84
N TYR A 261 -6.93 2.28 21.44
CA TYR A 261 -7.87 1.61 22.35
C TYR A 261 -7.11 0.69 23.32
N LYS A 262 -6.95 1.08 24.56
CA LYS A 262 -6.13 0.40 25.58
C LYS A 262 -6.42 -1.08 25.78
N LYS A 263 -7.63 -1.55 25.43
CA LYS A 263 -8.00 -2.97 25.49
C LYS A 263 -7.51 -3.78 24.29
N LEU A 264 -7.13 -3.12 23.19
CA LEU A 264 -6.75 -3.73 21.92
C LEU A 264 -5.28 -3.53 21.59
N THR A 265 -4.67 -2.46 22.10
CA THR A 265 -3.27 -2.14 21.87
C THR A 265 -2.63 -1.47 23.09
N PRO A 266 -1.37 -1.77 23.42
CA PRO A 266 -0.61 -1.04 24.43
C PRO A 266 -0.11 0.32 23.93
N SER A 267 -0.06 0.54 22.61
CA SER A 267 0.45 1.75 21.98
C SER A 267 -0.63 2.83 21.89
N GLN A 268 -0.30 4.07 22.28
CA GLN A 268 -1.20 5.21 22.16
C GLN A 268 -1.58 5.52 20.70
N GLY A 269 -0.65 5.31 19.75
CA GLY A 269 -0.87 5.49 18.32
C GLY A 269 -1.22 4.19 17.59
N GLY A 270 -1.46 3.08 18.33
CA GLY A 270 -1.71 1.77 17.72
C GLY A 270 -3.06 1.70 17.01
N TRP A 271 -3.05 1.36 15.76
CA TRP A 271 -4.26 1.10 14.98
C TRP A 271 -4.96 -0.18 15.45
N CYS A 272 -6.29 -0.12 15.59
CA CYS A 272 -7.12 -1.20 16.09
C CYS A 272 -8.21 -1.64 15.10
N GLY A 273 -8.38 -0.94 13.99
CA GLY A 273 -9.39 -1.21 12.98
C GLY A 273 -10.06 0.05 12.47
N ASN A 274 -11.01 -0.14 11.57
CA ASN A 274 -11.81 0.93 10.97
C ASN A 274 -13.30 0.70 11.22
N GLU A 275 -14.04 1.80 11.29
CA GLU A 275 -15.49 1.80 11.38
C GLU A 275 -16.09 2.64 10.25
N MET A 276 -17.06 2.07 9.54
CA MET A 276 -17.68 2.74 8.39
C MET A 276 -19.13 3.09 8.71
N TYR A 277 -19.46 4.37 8.67
CA TYR A 277 -20.82 4.89 8.82
C TYR A 277 -21.00 6.20 8.03
N PRO A 278 -22.23 6.58 7.64
CA PRO A 278 -22.47 7.72 6.75
C PRO A 278 -21.95 9.06 7.27
N GLU A 279 -22.00 9.27 8.58
CA GLU A 279 -21.67 10.54 9.27
C GLU A 279 -20.19 10.62 9.73
N VAL A 280 -19.31 9.78 9.19
CA VAL A 280 -17.86 9.84 9.47
C VAL A 280 -17.32 11.25 9.26
N LEU A 281 -17.76 11.93 8.21
CA LEU A 281 -17.41 13.31 7.90
C LEU A 281 -18.67 14.14 7.63
N THR A 282 -18.63 15.41 7.98
CA THR A 282 -19.60 16.38 7.47
C THR A 282 -19.50 16.47 5.94
N TYR A 283 -20.52 16.99 5.28
CA TYR A 283 -20.50 17.18 3.82
C TYR A 283 -19.32 18.05 3.37
N GLU A 284 -19.03 19.12 4.10
CA GLU A 284 -17.95 20.05 3.79
C GLU A 284 -16.57 19.38 3.95
N ASN A 285 -16.33 18.71 5.09
CA ASN A 285 -15.07 18.00 5.32
C ASN A 285 -14.86 16.88 4.30
N ARG A 286 -15.91 16.14 3.96
CA ARG A 286 -15.86 15.10 2.92
C ARG A 286 -15.46 15.68 1.56
N ARG A 287 -16.07 16.79 1.17
CA ARG A 287 -15.76 17.48 -0.10
C ARG A 287 -14.32 17.96 -0.12
N THR A 288 -13.85 18.58 0.95
CA THR A 288 -12.47 19.06 1.08
C THR A 288 -11.47 17.90 1.04
N ALA A 289 -11.67 16.87 1.86
CA ALA A 289 -10.81 15.70 1.89
C ALA A 289 -10.76 14.99 0.52
N THR A 290 -11.91 14.81 -0.14
CA THR A 290 -11.95 14.25 -1.51
C THR A 290 -11.10 15.05 -2.49
N GLN A 291 -11.12 16.38 -2.42
CA GLN A 291 -10.30 17.22 -3.29
C GLN A 291 -8.80 17.07 -2.99
N LEU A 292 -8.43 17.01 -1.72
CA LEU A 292 -7.03 16.83 -1.29
C LEU A 292 -6.49 15.47 -1.76
N VAL A 293 -7.27 14.40 -1.57
CA VAL A 293 -6.90 13.05 -2.02
C VAL A 293 -6.73 12.98 -3.54
N ARG A 294 -7.59 13.65 -4.30
CA ARG A 294 -7.45 13.74 -5.77
C ARG A 294 -6.18 14.46 -6.17
N ARG A 295 -5.87 15.61 -5.56
CA ARG A 295 -4.62 16.34 -5.83
C ARG A 295 -3.39 15.51 -5.54
N LEU A 296 -3.39 14.80 -4.41
CA LEU A 296 -2.30 13.87 -4.08
C LEU A 296 -2.19 12.76 -5.13
N GLY A 297 -3.30 12.11 -5.51
CA GLY A 297 -3.31 11.09 -6.54
C GLY A 297 -2.78 11.60 -7.88
N ASP A 298 -3.16 12.80 -8.30
CA ASP A 298 -2.66 13.43 -9.53
C ASP A 298 -1.15 13.71 -9.43
N ARG A 299 -0.65 14.07 -8.23
CA ARG A 299 0.79 14.25 -8.00
C ARG A 299 1.53 12.90 -8.05
N LEU A 300 0.97 11.85 -7.44
CA LEU A 300 1.51 10.49 -7.52
C LEU A 300 1.56 9.98 -8.97
N ALA A 301 0.62 10.40 -9.81
CA ALA A 301 0.64 10.09 -11.25
C ALA A 301 1.91 10.57 -11.95
N ASN A 302 2.45 11.71 -11.54
CA ASN A 302 3.69 12.29 -12.09
C ASN A 302 4.93 11.51 -11.66
N GLU A 303 4.87 10.82 -10.51
CA GLU A 303 5.90 9.85 -10.09
C GLU A 303 5.82 8.52 -10.86
N GLY A 304 4.85 8.36 -11.74
CA GLY A 304 4.60 7.12 -12.47
C GLY A 304 3.73 6.10 -11.73
N TYR A 305 3.22 6.44 -10.54
CA TYR A 305 2.36 5.55 -9.77
C TYR A 305 1.03 5.29 -10.48
N ARG A 306 0.55 4.07 -10.38
CA ARG A 306 -0.82 3.65 -10.74
C ARG A 306 -1.20 2.51 -9.81
N GLY A 307 -2.38 2.58 -9.25
CA GLY A 307 -2.88 1.55 -8.35
C GLY A 307 -3.60 2.12 -7.15
N PHE A 308 -3.69 1.31 -6.15
CA PHE A 308 -4.38 1.54 -4.89
C PHE A 308 -3.46 2.29 -3.91
N PHE A 309 -4.00 3.21 -3.15
CA PHE A 309 -3.32 3.91 -2.05
C PHE A 309 -4.32 4.35 -0.99
N GLU A 310 -3.86 4.45 0.24
CA GLU A 310 -4.61 4.93 1.40
C GLU A 310 -4.10 6.31 1.83
N VAL A 311 -4.99 7.11 2.36
CA VAL A 311 -4.66 8.42 2.94
C VAL A 311 -5.30 8.55 4.32
N ASP A 312 -4.47 8.78 5.33
CA ASP A 312 -4.91 9.17 6.67
C ASP A 312 -5.28 10.65 6.68
N VAL A 313 -6.49 10.95 7.10
CA VAL A 313 -7.04 12.31 7.17
C VAL A 313 -7.30 12.66 8.63
N LEU A 314 -6.62 13.65 9.14
CA LEU A 314 -6.84 14.17 10.49
C LEU A 314 -7.83 15.33 10.43
N VAL A 315 -9.00 15.14 11.00
CA VAL A 315 -10.03 16.19 11.11
C VAL A 315 -9.83 16.93 12.43
N ASP A 316 -9.35 18.17 12.36
CA ASP A 316 -9.14 19.04 13.51
C ASP A 316 -10.49 19.30 14.22
N THR A 317 -10.53 19.23 15.60
CA THR A 317 -11.76 19.26 16.41
C THR A 317 -11.70 20.32 17.48
#